data_2e58b5d3787711bbd30f28fc74b54866
#
_entry.id   2e58b5d3787711bbd30f28fc74b54866
#
_cell.length_a   1.000
_cell.length_b   1.000
_cell.length_c   1.000
_cell.angle_alpha   90.00
_cell.angle_beta   90.00
_cell.angle_gamma   90.00
#
_symmetry.space_group_name_H-M   'P 1'
#
loop_
_entity.id
_entity.type
_entity.pdbx_description
1 polymer ?
#
loop_
_entity_poly.entity_id
_entity_poly.type
_entity_poly.pdbx_seq_one_letter_code
_entity_poly.pdbx_strand_id
1 'polypeptide(L)'
;MAMKRIAVLNVVGLTRSVIDDMPRLREWSKKREVMSFKPAFPAVTCTAQSSYLTGKPVGEHGIVGNGWYDREDAEVKFWKQSNHLVKGKKVWEEAEVRCAKMFWWYNMYSSADFSATPRPLYPADGRKFFDI
;
A
#
# COMPACT_ATOMS: atom_id res chain seq x y z
N MET A 1 10.17 25.91 -13.27
CA MET A 1 10.78 24.82 -12.48
C MET A 1 10.26 23.51 -13.02
N ALA A 2 11.11 22.58 -13.49
CA ALA A 2 10.64 21.29 -13.99
C ALA A 2 10.04 20.47 -12.83
N MET A 3 8.81 20.02 -12.95
CA MET A 3 8.18 19.17 -11.95
C MET A 3 9.00 17.87 -11.81
N LYS A 4 9.51 17.61 -10.62
CA LYS A 4 10.16 16.33 -10.33
C LYS A 4 9.09 15.23 -10.30
N ARG A 5 9.29 14.19 -11.08
CA ARG A 5 8.45 12.99 -11.04
C ARG A 5 9.01 12.02 -10.00
N ILE A 6 8.13 11.46 -9.17
CA ILE A 6 8.48 10.47 -8.15
C ILE A 6 7.69 9.19 -8.44
N ALA A 7 8.36 8.06 -8.43
CA ALA A 7 7.73 6.75 -8.46
C ALA A 7 8.00 6.02 -7.13
N VAL A 8 6.94 5.58 -6.47
CA VAL A 8 7.01 4.77 -5.25
C VAL A 8 6.59 3.35 -5.60
N LEU A 9 7.51 2.40 -5.46
CA LEU A 9 7.29 1.00 -5.75
C LEU A 9 7.21 0.21 -4.44
N ASN A 10 6.04 -0.35 -4.15
CA ASN A 10 5.88 -1.27 -3.02
C ASN A 10 6.18 -2.69 -3.48
N VAL A 11 7.38 -3.19 -3.19
CA VAL A 11 7.80 -4.54 -3.52
C VAL A 11 7.70 -5.40 -2.26
N VAL A 12 6.63 -6.20 -2.18
CA VAL A 12 6.36 -7.05 -1.02
C VAL A 12 7.47 -8.09 -0.84
N GLY A 13 7.95 -8.24 0.40
CA GLY A 13 9.03 -9.19 0.72
C GLY A 13 10.44 -8.71 0.39
N LEU A 14 10.60 -7.49 -0.14
CA LEU A 14 11.92 -6.94 -0.41
C LEU A 14 12.61 -6.56 0.90
N THR A 15 13.63 -7.34 1.27
CA THR A 15 14.50 -7.10 2.42
C THR A 15 15.93 -6.84 1.96
N ARG A 16 16.77 -6.35 2.86
CA ARG A 16 18.19 -6.15 2.54
C ARG A 16 18.90 -7.43 2.08
N SER A 17 18.62 -8.56 2.73
CA SER A 17 19.16 -9.84 2.33
C SER A 17 18.72 -10.28 0.93
N VAL A 18 17.49 -10.03 0.56
CA VAL A 18 16.98 -10.37 -0.78
C VAL A 18 17.61 -9.50 -1.86
N ILE A 19 17.97 -8.24 -1.55
CA ILE A 19 18.68 -7.37 -2.50
C ILE A 19 20.02 -7.97 -2.93
N ASP A 20 20.71 -8.65 -2.02
CA ASP A 20 22.01 -9.27 -2.30
C ASP A 20 21.90 -10.41 -3.33
N ASP A 21 20.76 -11.07 -3.40
CA ASP A 21 20.45 -12.14 -4.37
C ASP A 21 19.92 -11.60 -5.71
N MET A 22 19.70 -10.29 -5.83
CA MET A 22 19.18 -9.62 -7.02
C MET A 22 20.27 -8.78 -7.71
N PRO A 23 21.04 -9.32 -8.67
CA PRO A 23 22.26 -8.67 -9.19
C PRO A 23 22.05 -7.22 -9.69
N ARG A 24 20.96 -6.97 -10.41
CA ARG A 24 20.65 -5.63 -10.95
C ARG A 24 20.27 -4.65 -9.85
N LEU A 25 19.47 -5.07 -8.89
CA LEU A 25 19.05 -4.21 -7.79
C LEU A 25 20.21 -3.96 -6.82
N ARG A 26 21.04 -4.98 -6.56
CA ARG A 26 22.27 -4.86 -5.80
C ARG A 26 23.22 -3.84 -6.42
N GLU A 27 23.45 -3.92 -7.74
CA GLU A 27 24.32 -2.96 -8.42
C GLU A 27 23.74 -1.53 -8.41
N TRP A 28 22.44 -1.41 -8.60
CA TRP A 28 21.76 -0.12 -8.51
C TRP A 28 21.83 0.47 -7.10
N SER A 29 21.66 -0.35 -6.05
CA SER A 29 21.68 0.07 -4.65
C SER A 29 23.03 0.61 -4.19
N LYS A 30 24.16 0.14 -4.77
CA LYS A 30 25.50 0.66 -4.48
C LYS A 30 25.66 2.16 -4.78
N LYS A 31 24.85 2.68 -5.69
CA LYS A 31 24.86 4.07 -6.14
C LYS A 31 23.73 4.91 -5.52
N ARG A 32 22.99 4.34 -4.58
CA ARG A 32 21.80 4.94 -3.98
C ARG A 32 21.80 4.73 -2.47
N GLU A 33 21.03 5.54 -1.79
CA GLU A 33 20.81 5.37 -0.38
C GLU A 33 19.90 4.17 -0.13
N VAL A 34 20.30 3.31 0.79
CA VAL A 34 19.51 2.13 1.23
C VAL A 34 19.34 2.23 2.73
N MET A 35 18.11 2.47 3.15
CA MET A 35 17.75 2.51 4.56
C MET A 35 16.82 1.37 4.92
N SER A 36 16.93 0.91 6.18
CA SER A 36 15.98 -0.05 6.75
C SER A 36 15.06 0.67 7.72
N PHE A 37 13.80 0.31 7.74
CA PHE A 37 12.83 0.83 8.70
C PHE A 37 12.07 -0.32 9.36
N LYS A 38 11.51 -0.07 10.52
CA LYS A 38 10.68 -1.05 11.21
C LYS A 38 9.33 -1.16 10.50
N PRO A 39 8.85 -2.38 10.26
CA PRO A 39 7.53 -2.56 9.67
C PRO A 39 6.43 -2.07 10.60
N ALA A 40 5.27 -1.74 10.05
CA ALA A 40 4.05 -1.58 10.83
C ALA A 40 3.71 -2.91 11.53
N PHE A 41 3.07 -2.84 12.69
CA PHE A 41 2.56 -4.03 13.36
C PHE A 41 1.03 -4.00 13.42
N PRO A 42 0.37 -5.06 12.93
CA PRO A 42 0.91 -6.24 12.25
C PRO A 42 1.48 -5.91 10.86
N ALA A 43 2.52 -6.65 10.45
CA ALA A 43 3.19 -6.48 9.15
C ALA A 43 2.42 -7.18 8.01
N VAL A 44 1.19 -6.74 7.79
CA VAL A 44 0.28 -7.25 6.75
C VAL A 44 -0.07 -6.17 5.74
N THR A 45 -0.51 -6.57 4.57
CA THR A 45 -0.68 -5.71 3.39
C THR A 45 -1.48 -4.44 3.67
N CYS A 46 -2.70 -4.59 4.19
CA CYS A 46 -3.58 -3.44 4.38
C CYS A 46 -3.04 -2.45 5.41
N THR A 47 -2.52 -2.94 6.53
CA THR A 47 -1.92 -2.12 7.58
C THR A 47 -0.68 -1.39 7.08
N ALA A 48 0.26 -2.12 6.46
CA ALA A 48 1.51 -1.55 5.96
C ALA A 48 1.25 -0.49 4.87
N GLN A 49 0.41 -0.80 3.89
CA GLN A 49 0.08 0.15 2.83
C GLN A 49 -0.63 1.39 3.37
N SER A 50 -1.52 1.25 4.35
CA SER A 50 -2.17 2.41 4.97
C SER A 50 -1.17 3.31 5.70
N SER A 51 -0.18 2.71 6.39
CA SER A 51 0.91 3.47 7.00
C SER A 51 1.75 4.23 5.96
N TYR A 52 2.07 3.60 4.81
CA TYR A 52 2.82 4.26 3.74
C TYR A 52 2.02 5.39 3.07
N LEU A 53 0.71 5.17 2.87
CA LEU A 53 -0.16 6.15 2.23
C LEU A 53 -0.43 7.39 3.10
N THR A 54 -0.35 7.27 4.41
CA THR A 54 -0.70 8.34 5.35
C THR A 54 0.49 8.91 6.11
N GLY A 55 1.61 8.17 6.16
CA GLY A 55 2.74 8.50 7.06
C GLY A 55 2.38 8.33 8.55
N LYS A 56 1.28 7.64 8.88
CA LYS A 56 0.73 7.55 10.24
C LYS A 56 0.83 6.14 10.81
N PRO A 57 0.88 6.01 12.15
CA PRO A 57 0.82 4.72 12.82
C PRO A 57 -0.60 4.13 12.75
N VAL A 58 -0.70 2.84 13.02
CA VAL A 58 -1.93 2.04 12.95
C VAL A 58 -3.09 2.62 13.75
N GLY A 59 -2.80 3.12 14.98
CA GLY A 59 -3.81 3.74 15.83
C GLY A 59 -4.44 5.01 15.27
N GLU A 60 -3.76 5.70 14.35
CA GLU A 60 -4.26 6.91 13.72
C GLU A 60 -5.00 6.64 12.41
N HIS A 61 -4.45 5.79 11.54
CA HIS A 61 -5.14 5.48 10.27
C HIS A 61 -6.23 4.41 10.40
N GLY A 62 -6.27 3.65 11.50
CA GLY A 62 -7.36 2.76 11.86
C GLY A 62 -7.37 1.39 11.17
N ILE A 63 -6.43 1.07 10.30
CA ILE A 63 -6.36 -0.21 9.59
C ILE A 63 -5.48 -1.19 10.36
N VAL A 64 -6.09 -2.00 11.19
CA VAL A 64 -5.42 -2.90 12.13
C VAL A 64 -5.04 -4.26 11.54
N GLY A 65 -5.46 -4.56 10.33
CA GLY A 65 -5.20 -5.87 9.70
C GLY A 65 -5.73 -5.92 8.26
N ASN A 66 -5.62 -7.08 7.60
CA ASN A 66 -6.29 -7.35 6.33
C ASN A 66 -7.79 -7.60 6.51
N GLY A 67 -8.21 -7.83 7.76
CA GLY A 67 -9.61 -7.91 8.19
C GLY A 67 -9.73 -7.60 9.66
N TRP A 68 -10.86 -7.06 10.06
CA TRP A 68 -11.21 -6.77 11.45
C TRP A 68 -12.72 -6.77 11.65
N TYR A 69 -13.14 -6.95 12.88
CA TYR A 69 -14.53 -6.77 13.25
C TYR A 69 -14.80 -5.28 13.53
N ASP A 70 -15.69 -4.72 12.73
CA ASP A 70 -16.18 -3.35 12.93
C ASP A 70 -17.36 -3.39 13.90
N ARG A 71 -17.22 -2.69 15.02
CA ARG A 71 -18.24 -2.70 16.09
C ARG A 71 -19.42 -1.80 15.79
N GLU A 72 -19.21 -0.75 14.99
CA GLU A 72 -20.27 0.19 14.63
C GLU A 72 -21.23 -0.46 13.62
N ASP A 73 -20.66 -1.14 12.62
CA ASP A 73 -21.44 -1.82 11.58
C ASP A 73 -21.78 -3.27 11.97
N ALA A 74 -21.27 -3.79 13.08
CA ALA A 74 -21.37 -5.19 13.50
C ALA A 74 -20.99 -6.18 12.37
N GLU A 75 -19.97 -5.82 11.58
CA GLU A 75 -19.53 -6.53 10.36
C GLU A 75 -18.04 -6.89 10.42
N VAL A 76 -17.69 -8.04 9.85
CA VAL A 76 -16.28 -8.35 9.55
C VAL A 76 -15.88 -7.65 8.26
N LYS A 77 -15.02 -6.64 8.34
CA LYS A 77 -14.43 -5.96 7.20
C LYS A 77 -13.16 -6.70 6.77
N PHE A 78 -13.25 -7.47 5.69
CA PHE A 78 -12.15 -8.28 5.18
C PHE A 78 -11.86 -7.89 3.72
N TRP A 79 -10.61 -7.53 3.43
CA TRP A 79 -10.13 -7.07 2.12
C TRP A 79 -10.99 -5.95 1.50
N LYS A 80 -11.55 -5.08 2.32
CA LYS A 80 -12.34 -3.94 1.85
C LYS A 80 -11.44 -2.94 1.11
N GLN A 81 -12.00 -2.29 0.09
CA GLN A 81 -11.25 -1.42 -0.84
C GLN A 81 -11.54 0.07 -0.66
N SER A 82 -12.52 0.44 0.16
CA SER A 82 -12.91 1.82 0.33
C SER A 82 -11.81 2.65 1.01
N ASN A 83 -11.39 3.73 0.36
CA ASN A 83 -10.42 4.68 0.92
C ASN A 83 -10.96 5.40 2.17
N HIS A 84 -12.28 5.50 2.32
CA HIS A 84 -12.91 6.11 3.50
C HIS A 84 -12.60 5.37 4.80
N LEU A 85 -12.23 4.10 4.74
CA LEU A 85 -11.82 3.33 5.91
C LEU A 85 -10.46 3.77 6.47
N VAL A 86 -9.60 4.36 5.64
CA VAL A 86 -8.26 4.81 6.02
C VAL A 86 -8.35 6.25 6.51
N LYS A 87 -8.23 6.44 7.81
CA LYS A 87 -8.31 7.77 8.43
C LYS A 87 -7.08 8.62 8.12
N GLY A 88 -7.26 9.94 8.09
CA GLY A 88 -6.21 10.92 7.83
C GLY A 88 -5.98 11.19 6.35
N LYS A 89 -5.31 12.31 6.08
CA LYS A 89 -4.90 12.70 4.74
C LYS A 89 -3.85 11.72 4.19
N LYS A 90 -3.83 11.57 2.88
CA LYS A 90 -2.85 10.75 2.17
C LYS A 90 -1.67 11.61 1.75
N VAL A 91 -0.53 10.99 1.51
CA VAL A 91 0.72 11.71 1.20
C VAL A 91 0.59 12.67 0.00
N TRP A 92 -0.21 12.34 -1.01
CA TRP A 92 -0.44 13.23 -2.15
C TRP A 92 -1.38 14.40 -1.82
N GLU A 93 -2.29 14.22 -0.86
CA GLU A 93 -3.18 15.27 -0.35
C GLU A 93 -2.40 16.27 0.52
N GLU A 94 -1.47 15.79 1.34
CA GLU A 94 -0.58 16.65 2.14
C GLU A 94 0.43 17.40 1.27
N ALA A 95 0.97 16.75 0.24
CA ALA A 95 1.94 17.36 -0.67
C ALA A 95 1.29 18.19 -1.80
N GLU A 96 -0.03 18.17 -1.91
CA GLU A 96 -0.80 18.88 -2.95
C GLU A 96 -0.30 18.57 -4.38
N VAL A 97 -0.03 17.28 -4.64
CA VAL A 97 0.50 16.83 -5.93
C VAL A 97 -0.46 15.88 -6.63
N ARG A 98 -0.38 15.86 -7.96
CA ARG A 98 -1.10 14.85 -8.76
C ARG A 98 -0.54 13.46 -8.49
N CYS A 99 -1.43 12.49 -8.32
CA CYS A 99 -1.09 11.12 -7.96
C CYS A 99 -1.75 10.11 -8.90
N ALA A 100 -0.95 9.14 -9.37
CA ALA A 100 -1.44 7.91 -9.96
C ALA A 100 -1.17 6.75 -8.99
N LYS A 101 -2.23 6.12 -8.50
CA LYS A 101 -2.19 5.04 -7.51
C LYS A 101 -2.56 3.72 -8.17
N MET A 102 -1.56 2.95 -8.57
CA MET A 102 -1.73 1.73 -9.34
C MET A 102 -1.52 0.49 -8.47
N PHE A 103 -2.54 -0.38 -8.42
CA PHE A 103 -2.52 -1.69 -7.72
C PHE A 103 -2.31 -1.64 -6.20
N TRP A 104 -2.54 -0.50 -5.58
CA TRP A 104 -2.56 -0.36 -4.13
C TRP A 104 -3.96 -0.65 -3.57
N TRP A 105 -4.03 -1.08 -2.32
CA TRP A 105 -5.31 -1.22 -1.62
C TRP A 105 -5.92 0.14 -1.31
N TYR A 106 -7.23 0.15 -1.03
CA TYR A 106 -8.00 1.37 -0.73
C TYR A 106 -8.01 2.39 -1.87
N ASN A 107 -8.20 1.90 -3.10
CA ASN A 107 -8.32 2.78 -4.27
C ASN A 107 -9.75 3.30 -4.50
N MET A 108 -10.77 2.55 -4.09
CA MET A 108 -12.16 2.99 -4.27
C MET A 108 -12.42 4.27 -3.47
N TYR A 109 -12.98 5.26 -4.13
CA TYR A 109 -13.24 6.60 -3.56
C TYR A 109 -11.97 7.34 -3.12
N SER A 110 -10.82 7.00 -3.68
CA SER A 110 -9.57 7.71 -3.45
C SER A 110 -9.58 9.07 -4.15
N SER A 111 -8.93 10.05 -3.54
CA SER A 111 -8.68 11.38 -4.12
C SER A 111 -7.52 11.39 -5.13
N ALA A 112 -6.89 10.24 -5.42
CA ALA A 112 -5.86 10.16 -6.44
C ALA A 112 -6.45 10.46 -7.84
N ASP A 113 -5.71 11.21 -8.68
CA ASP A 113 -6.16 11.58 -10.03
C ASP A 113 -6.38 10.36 -10.94
N PHE A 114 -5.57 9.33 -10.76
CA PHE A 114 -5.69 8.06 -11.49
C PHE A 114 -5.52 6.90 -10.51
N SER A 115 -6.36 5.88 -10.65
CA SER A 115 -6.22 4.67 -9.83
C SER A 115 -6.63 3.43 -10.61
N ALA A 116 -5.92 2.32 -10.35
CA ALA A 116 -6.32 1.00 -10.77
C ALA A 116 -6.27 0.07 -9.56
N THR A 117 -7.39 -0.61 -9.29
CA THR A 117 -7.53 -1.52 -8.15
C THR A 117 -7.46 -2.95 -8.65
N PRO A 118 -6.53 -3.77 -8.17
CA PRO A 118 -6.55 -5.20 -8.47
C PRO A 118 -7.79 -5.82 -7.81
N ARG A 119 -8.57 -6.54 -8.59
CA ARG A 119 -9.72 -7.32 -8.08
C ARG A 119 -9.33 -8.78 -7.97
N PRO A 120 -9.22 -9.35 -6.77
CA PRO A 120 -8.98 -10.78 -6.63
C PRO A 120 -10.23 -11.56 -7.06
N LEU A 121 -10.03 -12.56 -7.92
CA LEU A 121 -11.05 -13.50 -8.33
C LEU A 121 -10.73 -14.87 -7.74
N TYR A 122 -11.74 -15.55 -7.24
CA TYR A 122 -11.64 -16.87 -6.64
C TYR A 122 -12.58 -17.86 -7.38
N PRO A 123 -12.14 -18.42 -8.52
CA PRO A 123 -12.92 -19.42 -9.24
C PRO A 123 -13.15 -20.67 -8.39
N ALA A 124 -14.19 -21.44 -8.72
CA ALA A 124 -14.55 -22.66 -8.00
C ALA A 124 -13.48 -23.75 -8.03
N ASP A 125 -12.54 -23.69 -8.98
CA ASP A 125 -11.40 -24.61 -9.09
C ASP A 125 -10.23 -24.28 -8.14
N GLY A 126 -10.38 -23.28 -7.26
CA GLY A 126 -9.40 -22.89 -6.24
C GLY A 126 -8.22 -22.04 -6.74
N ARG A 127 -8.13 -21.75 -8.03
CA ARG A 127 -7.12 -20.82 -8.53
C ARG A 127 -7.40 -19.40 -8.05
N LYS A 128 -6.34 -18.61 -7.94
CA LYS A 128 -6.44 -17.18 -7.61
C LYS A 128 -5.84 -16.37 -8.75
N PHE A 129 -6.54 -15.36 -9.22
CA PHE A 129 -6.01 -14.39 -10.17
C PHE A 129 -6.61 -13.00 -9.91
N PHE A 130 -5.99 -12.01 -10.51
CA PHE A 130 -6.45 -10.63 -10.41
C PHE A 130 -6.99 -10.18 -11.75
N ASP A 131 -8.12 -9.52 -11.73
CA ASP A 131 -8.67 -8.73 -12.81
C ASP A 131 -8.36 -7.24 -12.57
N ILE A 132 -8.10 -6.50 -13.63
CA ILE A 132 -7.71 -5.10 -13.59
C ILE A 132 -8.70 -4.25 -14.35
#